data_6003cb0b96d7e418ac9985955bd23b9e
#
_entry.id   6003cb0b96d7e418ac9985955bd23b9e
#
_cell.length_a   1.000
_cell.length_b   1.000
_cell.length_c   1.000
_cell.angle_alpha   90.00
_cell.angle_beta   90.00
_cell.angle_gamma   90.00
#
_symmetry.space_group_name_H-M   'P 1'
#
loop_
_entity.id
_entity.type
_entity.pdbx_description
1 polymer ?
#
loop_
_entity_poly.entity_id
_entity_poly.type
_entity_poly.pdbx_seq_one_letter_code
_entity_poly.pdbx_strand_id
1 'polypeptide(L)'
;MACAAAARTARSGAVATLLIVHHTPSPNCQAMFEAVVSGATDPDIEDVRVVRVPALSATASDVLAADGFLLGTPANLGYMSGALKHFFDQVYYPCLDATRGRPFGYWVHGGNDVTGAVRGIESITTGLGWRRTAEAVTVTGEPDKGDLERCWELGATVAAGLMG
;
A
#
# COMPACT_ATOMS: atom_id res chain seq x y z
N MET A 1 21.50 -12.83 22.25
CA MET A 1 22.14 -12.51 20.97
C MET A 1 21.27 -11.48 20.28
N ALA A 2 21.71 -10.23 20.24
CA ALA A 2 21.00 -9.15 19.58
C ALA A 2 21.23 -9.26 18.07
N CYS A 3 20.19 -9.59 17.31
CA CYS A 3 20.23 -9.49 15.87
C CYS A 3 20.15 -8.00 15.53
N ALA A 4 21.27 -7.42 15.13
CA ALA A 4 21.36 -6.03 14.73
C ALA A 4 20.49 -5.85 13.48
N ALA A 5 19.39 -5.11 13.63
CA ALA A 5 18.65 -4.59 12.49
C ALA A 5 19.60 -3.68 11.69
N ALA A 6 20.08 -4.18 10.56
CA ALA A 6 20.84 -3.38 9.64
C ALA A 6 19.92 -2.27 9.13
N ALA A 7 20.04 -1.08 9.69
CA ALA A 7 19.49 0.13 9.11
C ALA A 7 20.08 0.24 7.70
N ARG A 8 19.25 0.06 6.68
CA ARG A 8 19.63 0.37 5.31
C ARG A 8 19.88 1.88 5.26
N THR A 9 21.12 2.26 5.34
CA THR A 9 21.51 3.64 5.02
C THR A 9 21.05 3.93 3.59
N ALA A 10 20.26 4.98 3.43
CA ALA A 10 19.83 5.47 2.13
C ALA A 10 21.07 5.66 1.25
N ARG A 11 21.22 4.81 0.25
CA ARG A 11 22.26 4.99 -0.76
C ARG A 11 21.79 6.11 -1.66
N SER A 12 22.42 7.27 -1.57
CA SER A 12 22.29 8.33 -2.56
C SER A 12 22.51 7.72 -3.96
N GLY A 13 21.50 7.80 -4.83
CA GLY A 13 21.54 7.28 -6.21
C GLY A 13 21.02 5.85 -6.43
N ALA A 14 20.48 5.16 -5.41
CA ALA A 14 19.85 3.86 -5.60
C ALA A 14 18.35 4.03 -5.87
N VAL A 15 17.82 3.26 -6.85
CA VAL A 15 16.38 3.23 -7.15
C VAL A 15 15.63 2.57 -5.98
N ALA A 16 14.65 3.29 -5.42
CA ALA A 16 13.76 2.73 -4.41
C ALA A 16 12.64 1.91 -5.07
N THR A 17 12.10 0.95 -4.36
CA THR A 17 10.97 0.13 -4.84
C THR A 17 9.71 0.43 -4.03
N LEU A 18 8.66 0.82 -4.73
CA LEU A 18 7.31 0.94 -4.18
C LEU A 18 6.50 -0.28 -4.60
N LEU A 19 6.05 -1.06 -3.62
CA LEU A 19 5.20 -2.22 -3.87
C LEU A 19 3.74 -1.84 -3.69
N ILE A 20 2.94 -2.04 -4.73
CA ILE A 20 1.48 -1.89 -4.67
C ILE A 20 0.86 -3.27 -4.61
N VAL A 21 0.24 -3.58 -3.47
CA VAL A 21 -0.51 -4.82 -3.23
C VAL A 21 -1.99 -4.50 -3.30
N HIS A 22 -2.71 -5.14 -4.20
CA HIS A 22 -4.09 -4.77 -4.45
C HIS A 22 -5.01 -5.96 -4.72
N HIS A 23 -6.27 -5.79 -4.38
CA HIS A 23 -7.36 -6.63 -4.84
C HIS A 23 -8.37 -5.73 -5.55
N THR A 24 -8.58 -5.96 -6.83
CA THR A 24 -9.29 -5.05 -7.75
C THR A 24 -10.37 -5.80 -8.52
N PRO A 25 -11.48 -6.23 -7.82
CA PRO A 25 -12.45 -7.15 -8.41
C PRO A 25 -13.60 -6.46 -9.15
N SER A 26 -13.65 -5.13 -9.19
CA SER A 26 -14.80 -4.40 -9.74
C SER A 26 -14.34 -3.19 -10.54
N PRO A 27 -15.22 -2.62 -11.41
CA PRO A 27 -14.91 -1.37 -12.13
C PRO A 27 -14.57 -0.20 -11.22
N ASN A 28 -15.24 -0.07 -10.07
CA ASN A 28 -14.97 1.00 -9.11
C ASN A 28 -13.58 0.82 -8.47
N CYS A 29 -13.23 -0.38 -8.07
CA CYS A 29 -11.89 -0.69 -7.59
C CYS A 29 -10.84 -0.45 -8.66
N GLN A 30 -11.13 -0.81 -9.92
CA GLN A 30 -10.21 -0.60 -11.04
C GLN A 30 -9.93 0.88 -11.27
N ALA A 31 -10.96 1.73 -11.24
CA ALA A 31 -10.80 3.17 -11.42
C ALA A 31 -9.90 3.78 -10.34
N MET A 32 -10.09 3.40 -9.08
CA MET A 32 -9.26 3.86 -7.98
C MET A 32 -7.81 3.36 -8.10
N PHE A 33 -7.63 2.08 -8.41
CA PHE A 33 -6.33 1.48 -8.61
C PHE A 33 -5.52 2.18 -9.71
N GLU A 34 -6.13 2.41 -10.87
CA GLU A 34 -5.49 3.10 -11.99
C GLU A 34 -5.07 4.53 -11.63
N ALA A 35 -5.90 5.24 -10.87
CA ALA A 35 -5.57 6.59 -10.40
C ALA A 35 -4.37 6.58 -9.43
N VAL A 36 -4.33 5.63 -8.50
CA VAL A 36 -3.19 5.47 -7.59
C VAL A 36 -1.91 5.16 -8.37
N VAL A 37 -1.96 4.24 -9.31
CA VAL A 37 -0.80 3.88 -10.14
C VAL A 37 -0.35 5.07 -10.98
N SER A 38 -1.27 5.82 -11.55
CA SER A 38 -0.96 7.03 -12.32
C SER A 38 -0.20 8.06 -11.47
N GLY A 39 -0.64 8.29 -10.24
CA GLY A 39 0.06 9.19 -9.33
C GLY A 39 1.44 8.69 -8.94
N ALA A 40 1.54 7.40 -8.61
CA ALA A 40 2.80 6.78 -8.20
C ALA A 40 3.85 6.73 -9.33
N THR A 41 3.41 6.74 -10.58
CA THR A 41 4.26 6.69 -11.77
C THR A 41 4.36 8.04 -12.48
N ASP A 42 4.03 9.14 -11.81
CA ASP A 42 4.16 10.47 -12.38
C ASP A 42 5.61 10.72 -12.85
N PRO A 43 5.82 11.31 -14.06
CA PRO A 43 7.16 11.53 -14.61
C PRO A 43 8.08 12.39 -13.74
N ASP A 44 7.53 13.23 -12.88
CA ASP A 44 8.31 14.08 -11.96
C ASP A 44 8.86 13.29 -10.76
N ILE A 45 8.40 12.05 -10.56
CA ILE A 45 8.92 11.17 -9.51
C ILE A 45 10.06 10.34 -10.09
N GLU A 46 11.28 10.65 -9.68
CA GLU A 46 12.49 10.02 -10.17
C GLU A 46 13.01 8.95 -9.21
N ASP A 47 13.71 7.96 -9.75
CA ASP A 47 14.39 6.92 -8.98
C ASP A 47 13.49 6.09 -8.07
N VAL A 48 12.23 5.92 -8.46
CA VAL A 48 11.26 5.04 -7.79
C VAL A 48 10.70 4.05 -8.79
N ARG A 49 10.94 2.77 -8.53
CA ARG A 49 10.36 1.67 -9.31
C ARG A 49 9.07 1.23 -8.67
N VAL A 50 7.99 1.27 -9.44
CA VAL A 50 6.67 0.83 -8.99
C VAL A 50 6.42 -0.61 -9.44
N VAL A 51 6.16 -1.49 -8.49
CA VAL A 51 5.84 -2.90 -8.71
C VAL A 51 4.42 -3.16 -8.22
N ARG A 52 3.57 -3.65 -9.11
CA ARG A 52 2.15 -3.95 -8.82
C ARG A 52 1.96 -5.45 -8.72
N VAL A 53 1.42 -5.93 -7.61
CA VAL A 53 1.20 -7.36 -7.40
C VAL A 53 -0.21 -7.57 -6.82
N PRO A 54 -1.03 -8.42 -7.45
CA PRO A 54 -2.30 -8.81 -6.84
C PRO A 54 -2.08 -9.44 -5.46
N ALA A 55 -2.97 -9.14 -4.52
CA ALA A 55 -2.80 -9.55 -3.11
C ALA A 55 -2.61 -11.06 -2.92
N LEU A 56 -3.28 -11.89 -3.74
CA LEU A 56 -3.12 -13.35 -3.67
C LEU A 56 -1.77 -13.86 -4.18
N SER A 57 -1.04 -13.03 -4.94
CA SER A 57 0.26 -13.40 -5.53
C SER A 57 1.45 -12.76 -4.83
N ALA A 58 1.22 -11.76 -3.96
CA ALA A 58 2.28 -11.06 -3.27
C ALA A 58 2.91 -11.94 -2.19
N THR A 59 4.24 -11.90 -2.10
CA THR A 59 5.03 -12.76 -1.22
C THR A 59 5.81 -11.96 -0.18
N ALA A 60 6.31 -12.66 0.85
CA ALA A 60 7.22 -12.05 1.81
C ALA A 60 8.50 -11.50 1.15
N SER A 61 9.00 -12.16 0.10
CA SER A 61 10.15 -11.66 -0.66
C SER A 61 9.86 -10.32 -1.33
N ASP A 62 8.66 -10.15 -1.88
CA ASP A 62 8.24 -8.87 -2.46
C ASP A 62 8.23 -7.75 -1.42
N VAL A 63 7.71 -8.04 -0.23
CA VAL A 63 7.63 -7.07 0.87
C VAL A 63 9.01 -6.72 1.39
N LEU A 64 9.87 -7.71 1.61
CA LEU A 64 11.24 -7.48 2.12
C LEU A 64 12.08 -6.66 1.14
N ALA A 65 11.87 -6.83 -0.16
CA ALA A 65 12.60 -6.09 -1.21
C ALA A 65 12.11 -4.66 -1.40
N ALA A 66 10.90 -4.31 -0.94
CA ALA A 66 10.30 -2.98 -1.15
C ALA A 66 10.70 -1.99 -0.07
N ASP A 67 10.81 -0.73 -0.45
CA ASP A 67 11.14 0.38 0.46
C ASP A 67 9.88 1.09 0.99
N GLY A 68 8.76 0.91 0.33
CA GLY A 68 7.46 1.44 0.73
C GLY A 68 6.31 0.65 0.11
N PHE A 69 5.11 0.90 0.59
CA PHE A 69 3.93 0.11 0.23
C PHE A 69 2.70 0.96 -0.05
N LEU A 70 1.90 0.53 -1.02
CA LEU A 70 0.52 0.97 -1.21
C LEU A 70 -0.38 -0.27 -1.17
N LEU A 71 -1.47 -0.18 -0.42
CA LEU A 71 -2.40 -1.28 -0.24
C LEU A 71 -3.79 -0.88 -0.73
N GLY A 72 -4.41 -1.71 -1.55
CA GLY A 72 -5.75 -1.45 -2.07
C GLY A 72 -6.68 -2.64 -1.91
N THR A 73 -7.90 -2.38 -1.42
CA THR A 73 -8.88 -3.42 -1.16
C THR A 73 -10.31 -2.89 -1.25
N PRO A 74 -11.27 -3.72 -1.71
CA PRO A 74 -12.66 -3.46 -1.38
C PRO A 74 -12.94 -3.80 0.09
N ALA A 75 -13.98 -3.20 0.65
CA ALA A 75 -14.57 -3.63 1.92
C ALA A 75 -15.60 -4.71 1.64
N ASN A 76 -15.35 -5.91 2.12
CA ASN A 76 -16.22 -7.06 1.94
C ASN A 76 -16.73 -7.55 3.31
N LEU A 77 -18.02 -7.68 3.46
CA LEU A 77 -18.64 -8.20 4.69
C LEU A 77 -18.15 -7.48 5.95
N GLY A 78 -17.99 -6.15 5.86
CA GLY A 78 -17.57 -5.33 6.97
C GLY A 78 -16.07 -5.38 7.31
N TYR A 79 -15.25 -5.93 6.41
CA TYR A 79 -13.81 -6.11 6.61
C TYR A 79 -13.04 -5.92 5.30
N MET A 80 -11.71 -5.94 5.34
CA MET A 80 -10.93 -5.98 4.10
C MET A 80 -11.24 -7.25 3.32
N SER A 81 -10.92 -7.29 2.02
CA SER A 81 -11.12 -8.50 1.22
C SER A 81 -10.31 -9.68 1.78
N GLY A 82 -10.80 -10.89 1.57
CA GLY A 82 -10.07 -12.10 1.92
C GLY A 82 -8.71 -12.18 1.23
N ALA A 83 -8.58 -11.64 0.02
CA ALA A 83 -7.32 -11.58 -0.71
C ALA A 83 -6.27 -10.74 0.02
N LEU A 84 -6.62 -9.54 0.50
CA LEU A 84 -5.69 -8.71 1.25
C LEU A 84 -5.38 -9.32 2.62
N LYS A 85 -6.37 -9.91 3.31
CA LYS A 85 -6.13 -10.62 4.57
C LYS A 85 -5.20 -11.81 4.38
N HIS A 86 -5.36 -12.56 3.30
CA HIS A 86 -4.45 -13.64 2.92
C HIS A 86 -3.02 -13.13 2.76
N PHE A 87 -2.84 -12.01 2.06
CA PHE A 87 -1.53 -11.37 1.95
C PHE A 87 -0.92 -11.09 3.33
N PHE A 88 -1.65 -10.47 4.22
CA PHE A 88 -1.16 -10.20 5.58
C PHE A 88 -0.83 -11.47 6.35
N ASP A 89 -1.66 -12.50 6.24
CA ASP A 89 -1.39 -13.80 6.89
C ASP A 89 -0.07 -14.42 6.41
N GLN A 90 0.28 -14.25 5.12
CA GLN A 90 1.51 -14.79 4.55
C GLN A 90 2.76 -13.99 4.94
N VAL A 91 2.65 -12.67 5.08
CA VAL A 91 3.82 -11.80 5.20
C VAL A 91 4.08 -11.30 6.62
N TYR A 92 3.09 -11.34 7.50
CA TYR A 92 3.17 -10.70 8.81
C TYR A 92 4.39 -11.15 9.61
N TYR A 93 4.49 -12.43 9.91
CA TYR A 93 5.61 -12.94 10.72
C TYR A 93 6.95 -12.90 9.99
N PRO A 94 7.07 -13.31 8.72
CA PRO A 94 8.34 -13.19 7.99
C PRO A 94 8.88 -11.77 7.88
N CYS A 95 8.00 -10.77 7.84
CA CYS A 95 8.39 -9.37 7.66
C CYS A 95 8.36 -8.55 8.96
N LEU A 96 7.89 -9.15 10.05
CA LEU A 96 7.86 -8.51 11.36
C LEU A 96 9.29 -8.13 11.77
N ASP A 97 9.46 -6.93 12.27
CA ASP A 97 10.73 -6.29 12.62
C ASP A 97 11.65 -5.95 11.43
N ALA A 98 11.62 -6.72 10.34
CA ALA A 98 12.46 -6.47 9.17
C ALA A 98 12.03 -5.25 8.35
N THR A 99 10.75 -4.89 8.41
CA THR A 99 10.18 -3.78 7.61
C THR A 99 9.70 -2.60 8.46
N ARG A 100 10.06 -2.57 9.74
CA ARG A 100 9.67 -1.51 10.67
C ARG A 100 10.05 -0.12 10.15
N GLY A 101 9.11 0.82 10.24
CA GLY A 101 9.30 2.21 9.85
C GLY A 101 9.17 2.48 8.35
N ARG A 102 8.96 1.46 7.51
CA ARG A 102 8.77 1.67 6.08
C ARG A 102 7.47 2.43 5.81
N PRO A 103 7.50 3.41 4.90
CA PRO A 103 6.32 4.22 4.59
C PRO A 103 5.26 3.42 3.85
N PHE A 104 3.99 3.72 4.13
CA PHE A 104 2.87 3.14 3.40
C PHE A 104 1.69 4.09 3.31
N GLY A 105 0.78 3.78 2.39
CA GLY A 105 -0.54 4.36 2.30
C GLY A 105 -1.52 3.29 1.80
N TYR A 106 -2.81 3.58 1.83
CA TYR A 106 -3.81 2.63 1.37
C TYR A 106 -5.10 3.30 0.91
N TRP A 107 -5.88 2.56 0.14
CA TRP A 107 -7.22 2.96 -0.28
C TRP A 107 -8.21 1.82 -0.12
N VAL A 108 -9.46 2.18 0.17
CA VAL A 108 -10.55 1.24 0.37
C VAL A 108 -11.78 1.70 -0.41
N HIS A 109 -12.39 0.79 -1.14
CA HIS A 109 -13.68 0.99 -1.78
C HIS A 109 -14.74 0.15 -1.10
N GLY A 110 -15.88 0.72 -0.76
CA GLY A 110 -17.02 -0.01 -0.22
C GLY A 110 -18.33 0.38 -0.89
N GLY A 111 -19.30 -0.53 -0.85
CA GLY A 111 -20.66 -0.20 -1.28
C GLY A 111 -21.42 0.57 -0.23
N ASN A 112 -21.05 0.45 1.02
CA ASN A 112 -21.81 0.96 2.15
C ASN A 112 -20.89 1.49 3.27
N ASP A 113 -20.17 0.60 3.96
CA ASP A 113 -19.35 0.95 5.11
C ASP A 113 -17.93 0.39 4.95
N VAL A 114 -16.93 1.24 5.16
CA VAL A 114 -15.51 0.88 5.05
C VAL A 114 -14.81 0.78 6.41
N THR A 115 -15.51 1.06 7.50
CA THR A 115 -14.92 1.18 8.84
C THR A 115 -14.13 -0.07 9.27
N GLY A 116 -14.68 -1.26 9.06
CA GLY A 116 -14.03 -2.51 9.45
C GLY A 116 -12.78 -2.81 8.62
N ALA A 117 -12.79 -2.48 7.33
CA ALA A 117 -11.60 -2.61 6.48
C ALA A 117 -10.49 -1.67 6.92
N VAL A 118 -10.80 -0.41 7.16
CA VAL A 118 -9.86 0.60 7.67
C VAL A 118 -9.24 0.14 8.99
N ARG A 119 -10.08 -0.25 9.95
CA ARG A 119 -9.62 -0.72 11.27
C ARG A 119 -8.70 -1.93 11.16
N GLY A 120 -9.03 -2.89 10.30
CA GLY A 120 -8.20 -4.08 10.09
C GLY A 120 -6.83 -3.76 9.51
N ILE A 121 -6.77 -2.92 8.49
CA ILE A 121 -5.51 -2.48 7.88
C ILE A 121 -4.66 -1.72 8.90
N GLU A 122 -5.23 -0.76 9.60
CA GLU A 122 -4.52 0.04 10.62
C GLU A 122 -3.97 -0.84 11.74
N SER A 123 -4.74 -1.80 12.22
CA SER A 123 -4.31 -2.73 13.28
C SER A 123 -3.10 -3.56 12.84
N ILE A 124 -3.16 -4.15 11.66
CA ILE A 124 -2.11 -5.05 11.16
C ILE A 124 -0.84 -4.25 10.81
N THR A 125 -0.96 -3.12 10.14
CA THR A 125 0.18 -2.28 9.76
C THR A 125 0.85 -1.64 10.97
N THR A 126 0.10 -1.31 12.02
CA THR A 126 0.65 -0.87 13.31
C THR A 126 1.49 -1.99 13.93
N GLY A 127 1.01 -3.22 13.90
CA GLY A 127 1.77 -4.39 14.38
C GLY A 127 3.06 -4.61 13.59
N LEU A 128 3.04 -4.41 12.27
CA LEU A 128 4.23 -4.47 11.41
C LEU A 128 5.18 -3.28 11.64
N GLY A 129 4.73 -2.23 12.32
CA GLY A 129 5.52 -1.03 12.53
C GLY A 129 5.69 -0.16 11.28
N TRP A 130 4.83 -0.33 10.27
CA TRP A 130 4.84 0.52 9.09
C TRP A 130 4.35 1.93 9.43
N ARG A 131 4.89 2.91 8.75
CA ARG A 131 4.58 4.32 9.00
C ARG A 131 3.69 4.88 7.89
N ARG A 132 2.47 5.25 8.25
CA ARG A 132 1.56 5.89 7.28
C ARG A 132 2.07 7.29 6.92
N THR A 133 2.28 7.54 5.63
CA THR A 133 2.83 8.81 5.12
C THR A 133 1.84 9.62 4.28
N ALA A 134 0.64 9.10 4.08
CA ALA A 134 -0.44 9.79 3.39
C ALA A 134 -1.78 9.44 4.05
N GLU A 135 -2.76 10.32 3.92
CA GLU A 135 -4.12 10.02 4.34
C GLU A 135 -4.71 8.88 3.51
N ALA A 136 -5.40 7.96 4.19
CA ALA A 136 -6.11 6.90 3.50
C ALA A 136 -7.23 7.49 2.64
N VAL A 137 -7.44 6.91 1.46
CA VAL A 137 -8.58 7.25 0.61
C VAL A 137 -9.65 6.19 0.77
N THR A 138 -10.84 6.61 1.22
CA THR A 138 -11.99 5.73 1.35
C THR A 138 -13.14 6.29 0.51
N VAL A 139 -13.76 5.42 -0.30
CA VAL A 139 -14.86 5.80 -1.18
C VAL A 139 -15.98 4.78 -1.03
N THR A 140 -17.21 5.27 -0.89
CA THR A 140 -18.41 4.44 -0.93
C THR A 140 -19.18 4.76 -2.21
N GLY A 141 -19.60 3.71 -2.94
CA GLY A 141 -20.27 3.87 -4.22
C GLY A 141 -19.32 4.18 -5.38
N GLU A 142 -19.86 4.76 -6.44
CA GLU A 142 -19.07 5.11 -7.62
C GLU A 142 -18.10 6.26 -7.30
N PRO A 143 -16.80 6.09 -7.54
CA PRO A 143 -15.85 7.18 -7.35
C PRO A 143 -16.14 8.36 -8.28
N ASP A 144 -16.17 9.55 -7.71
CA ASP A 144 -16.27 10.79 -8.49
C ASP A 144 -14.87 11.31 -8.87
N LYS A 145 -14.82 12.42 -9.59
CA LYS A 145 -13.56 13.04 -10.02
C LYS A 145 -12.66 13.42 -8.84
N GLY A 146 -13.24 13.97 -7.79
CA GLY A 146 -12.49 14.33 -6.56
C GLY A 146 -11.91 13.12 -5.85
N ASP A 147 -12.66 12.01 -5.82
CA ASP A 147 -12.19 10.74 -5.26
C ASP A 147 -10.98 10.20 -6.03
N LEU A 148 -11.03 10.24 -7.36
CA LEU A 148 -9.93 9.79 -8.21
C LEU A 148 -8.70 10.71 -8.10
N GLU A 149 -8.90 12.02 -7.95
CA GLU A 149 -7.81 12.96 -7.67
C GLU A 149 -7.10 12.64 -6.36
N ARG A 150 -7.85 12.31 -5.30
CA ARG A 150 -7.28 11.87 -4.03
C ARG A 150 -6.51 10.55 -4.13
N CYS A 151 -6.99 9.63 -4.95
CA CYS A 151 -6.26 8.40 -5.26
C CYS A 151 -4.94 8.68 -5.97
N TRP A 152 -4.95 9.58 -6.94
CA TRP A 152 -3.74 10.04 -7.62
C TRP A 152 -2.75 10.65 -6.62
N GLU A 153 -3.22 11.56 -5.78
CA GLU A 153 -2.40 12.20 -4.74
C GLU A 153 -1.82 11.19 -3.74
N LEU A 154 -2.60 10.18 -3.36
CA LEU A 154 -2.13 9.10 -2.50
C LEU A 154 -0.92 8.38 -3.13
N GLY A 155 -1.04 7.96 -4.38
CA GLY A 155 0.04 7.32 -5.11
C GLY A 155 1.27 8.20 -5.24
N ALA A 156 1.08 9.44 -5.66
CA ALA A 156 2.16 10.41 -5.82
C ALA A 156 2.87 10.74 -4.51
N THR A 157 2.13 10.93 -3.43
CA THR A 157 2.68 11.27 -2.11
C THR A 157 3.57 10.16 -1.55
N VAL A 158 3.10 8.92 -1.59
CA VAL A 158 3.88 7.79 -1.07
C VAL A 158 5.11 7.53 -1.95
N ALA A 159 4.96 7.58 -3.27
CA ALA A 159 6.09 7.41 -4.20
C ALA A 159 7.12 8.52 -4.06
N ALA A 160 6.70 9.78 -4.03
CA ALA A 160 7.60 10.93 -3.87
C ALA A 160 8.39 10.87 -2.55
N GLY A 161 7.79 10.34 -1.50
CA GLY A 161 8.46 10.14 -0.22
C GLY A 161 9.62 9.13 -0.26
N LEU A 162 9.72 8.34 -1.32
CA LEU A 162 10.80 7.36 -1.53
C LEU A 162 11.96 7.92 -2.37
N MET A 163 11.80 9.10 -2.97
CA MET A 163 12.91 9.75 -3.67
C MET A 163 14.05 10.05 -2.70
N GLY A 164 15.27 9.81 -3.15
CA GLY A 164 16.49 10.07 -2.37
C GLY A 164 16.89 11.54 -2.30
#